data_8ef2925c1802e85b79f4a3ace1d824fd
#
_entry.id   8ef2925c1802e85b79f4a3ace1d824fd
#
_cell.length_a   1.000
_cell.length_b   1.000
_cell.length_c   1.000
_cell.angle_alpha   90.00
_cell.angle_beta   90.00
_cell.angle_gamma   90.00
#
_symmetry.space_group_name_H-M   'P 1'
#
loop_
_entity.id
_entity.type
_entity.pdbx_description
1 polymer ?
#
loop_
_entity_poly.entity_id
_entity_poly.type
_entity_poly.pdbx_seq_one_letter_code
_entity_poly.pdbx_strand_id
1 'polypeptide(L)'
;GKKIRSKILIDLGSLFSIDYKTLIIVGSAVECIHAYSLIHDDLPCMDDDDIRRGKPSAHIKFGESTAVLAGNSLLTLAFEILSSPKLKLNEKIKINLIKKLSECSGHLGIAGGQYLDLSYERKKISRNKILEMEIKKTGMLFSFCCAAPAIIKKKTIQEIKFFENIGSKIGLLFQIADDLIDLKSNS
;
A
#
# COMPACT_ATOMS: atom_id res chain seq x y z
N GLY A 1 2.08 -7.94 -11.58
CA GLY A 1 2.60 -6.60 -11.31
C GLY A 1 4.08 -6.60 -11.02
N LYS A 2 4.72 -5.44 -11.09
CA LYS A 2 6.18 -5.27 -10.88
C LYS A 2 6.60 -5.48 -9.42
N LYS A 3 5.67 -5.59 -8.49
CA LYS A 3 5.87 -5.80 -7.03
C LYS A 3 6.90 -4.83 -6.41
N ILE A 4 6.86 -3.56 -6.83
CA ILE A 4 7.85 -2.55 -6.42
C ILE A 4 7.83 -2.33 -4.90
N ARG A 5 6.64 -2.36 -4.27
CA ARG A 5 6.47 -2.14 -2.83
C ARG A 5 7.18 -3.21 -2.00
N SER A 6 6.86 -4.46 -2.25
CA SER A 6 7.51 -5.58 -1.57
C SER A 6 9.01 -5.67 -1.92
N LYS A 7 9.40 -5.32 -3.14
CA LYS A 7 10.82 -5.27 -3.53
C LYS A 7 11.61 -4.24 -2.71
N ILE A 8 11.11 -3.02 -2.56
CA ILE A 8 11.77 -1.99 -1.72
C ILE A 8 11.92 -2.47 -0.28
N LEU A 9 10.88 -3.11 0.29
CA LEU A 9 10.93 -3.68 1.63
C LEU A 9 12.02 -4.76 1.74
N ILE A 10 12.10 -5.65 0.76
CA ILE A 10 13.08 -6.75 0.73
C ILE A 10 14.50 -6.19 0.57
N ASP A 11 14.71 -5.28 -0.37
CA ASP A 11 16.04 -4.71 -0.64
C ASP A 11 16.55 -3.95 0.59
N LEU A 12 15.72 -3.08 1.17
CA LEU A 12 16.08 -2.34 2.39
C LEU A 12 16.27 -3.28 3.60
N GLY A 13 15.41 -4.27 3.75
CA GLY A 13 15.52 -5.27 4.82
C GLY A 13 16.78 -6.13 4.71
N SER A 14 17.22 -6.42 3.49
CA SER A 14 18.48 -7.12 3.23
C SER A 14 19.69 -6.29 3.67
N LEU A 15 19.69 -4.97 3.44
CA LEU A 15 20.72 -4.07 3.96
C LEU A 15 20.77 -4.05 5.49
N PHE A 16 19.64 -4.27 6.15
CA PHE A 16 19.57 -4.43 7.60
C PHE A 16 19.90 -5.86 8.07
N SER A 17 20.33 -6.75 7.19
CA SER A 17 20.61 -8.17 7.52
C SER A 17 19.39 -8.84 8.20
N ILE A 18 18.21 -8.65 7.65
CA ILE A 18 17.00 -9.36 8.05
C ILE A 18 16.89 -10.64 7.21
N ASP A 19 16.51 -11.73 7.86
CA ASP A 19 16.29 -13.01 7.18
C ASP A 19 15.30 -12.88 6.00
N TYR A 20 15.68 -13.43 4.84
CA TYR A 20 14.91 -13.33 3.61
C TYR A 20 13.48 -13.89 3.73
N LYS A 21 13.31 -14.99 4.47
CA LYS A 21 11.98 -15.58 4.70
C LYS A 21 11.08 -14.61 5.47
N THR A 22 11.61 -13.93 6.46
CA THR A 22 10.91 -12.88 7.21
C THR A 22 10.47 -11.75 6.27
N LEU A 23 11.38 -11.29 5.39
CA LEU A 23 11.08 -10.22 4.43
C LEU A 23 10.00 -10.62 3.42
N ILE A 24 10.02 -11.85 2.92
CA ILE A 24 8.98 -12.38 2.03
C ILE A 24 7.63 -12.41 2.73
N ILE A 25 7.56 -12.87 3.98
CA ILE A 25 6.29 -12.93 4.73
C ILE A 25 5.73 -11.51 4.92
N VAL A 26 6.54 -10.55 5.37
CA VAL A 26 6.08 -9.16 5.55
C VAL A 26 5.73 -8.51 4.21
N GLY A 27 6.54 -8.75 3.17
CA GLY A 27 6.26 -8.28 1.81
C GLY A 27 4.96 -8.85 1.23
N SER A 28 4.61 -10.10 1.56
CA SER A 28 3.34 -10.71 1.14
C SER A 28 2.14 -9.99 1.75
N ALA A 29 2.22 -9.56 3.02
CA ALA A 29 1.17 -8.75 3.63
C ALA A 29 0.99 -7.40 2.90
N VAL A 30 2.08 -6.75 2.50
CA VAL A 30 2.04 -5.51 1.70
C VAL A 30 1.34 -5.74 0.36
N GLU A 31 1.66 -6.84 -0.34
CA GLU A 31 1.04 -7.16 -1.64
C GLU A 31 -0.46 -7.49 -1.49
N CYS A 32 -0.88 -8.10 -0.36
CA CYS A 32 -2.30 -8.30 -0.06
C CYS A 32 -3.02 -6.96 0.10
N ILE A 33 -2.46 -6.01 0.86
CA ILE A 33 -3.01 -4.65 1.00
C ILE A 33 -3.11 -3.96 -0.37
N HIS A 34 -2.04 -4.01 -1.17
CA HIS A 34 -2.06 -3.41 -2.50
C HIS A 34 -3.06 -4.08 -3.46
N ALA A 35 -3.22 -5.40 -3.38
CA ALA A 35 -4.16 -6.11 -4.24
C ALA A 35 -5.62 -5.81 -3.86
N TYR A 36 -5.95 -5.76 -2.57
CA TYR A 36 -7.29 -5.38 -2.14
C TYR A 36 -7.65 -3.98 -2.59
N SER A 37 -6.72 -3.01 -2.44
CA SER A 37 -7.02 -1.63 -2.82
C SER A 37 -7.35 -1.53 -4.31
N LEU A 38 -6.56 -2.17 -5.19
CA LEU A 38 -6.83 -2.18 -6.62
C LEU A 38 -8.17 -2.83 -6.98
N ILE A 39 -8.53 -3.94 -6.31
CA ILE A 39 -9.81 -4.63 -6.56
C ILE A 39 -10.99 -3.74 -6.16
N HIS A 40 -10.88 -3.02 -5.04
CA HIS A 40 -11.95 -2.12 -4.58
C HIS A 40 -11.98 -0.82 -5.36
N ASP A 41 -10.83 -0.26 -5.74
CA ASP A 41 -10.75 0.94 -6.56
C ASP A 41 -11.46 0.73 -7.92
N ASP A 42 -11.36 -0.46 -8.53
CA ASP A 42 -12.00 -0.78 -9.81
C ASP A 42 -13.54 -0.92 -9.75
N LEU A 43 -14.16 -1.00 -8.55
CA LEU A 43 -15.60 -1.21 -8.42
C LEU A 43 -16.42 -0.06 -9.04
N PRO A 44 -17.67 -0.36 -9.52
CA PRO A 44 -18.55 0.66 -10.11
C PRO A 44 -18.88 1.83 -9.17
N CYS A 45 -18.83 1.62 -7.85
CA CYS A 45 -19.05 2.66 -6.85
C CYS A 45 -17.77 3.46 -6.50
N MET A 46 -16.66 3.18 -7.16
CA MET A 46 -15.36 3.81 -6.99
C MET A 46 -14.91 4.41 -8.33
N ASP A 47 -13.81 3.92 -8.90
CA ASP A 47 -13.24 4.45 -10.15
C ASP A 47 -13.94 3.89 -11.42
N ASP A 48 -14.80 2.86 -11.28
CA ASP A 48 -15.57 2.19 -12.36
C ASP A 48 -14.69 1.72 -13.53
N ASP A 49 -13.57 1.09 -13.21
CA ASP A 49 -12.60 0.63 -14.20
C ASP A 49 -12.88 -0.80 -14.68
N ASP A 50 -13.28 -0.96 -15.95
CA ASP A 50 -13.53 -2.28 -16.56
C ASP A 50 -12.26 -3.09 -16.81
N ILE A 51 -11.10 -2.42 -16.97
CA ILE A 51 -9.85 -3.04 -17.36
C ILE A 51 -8.71 -2.66 -16.41
N ARG A 52 -8.04 -3.66 -15.86
CA ARG A 52 -6.84 -3.47 -15.04
C ARG A 52 -5.65 -4.22 -15.67
N ARG A 53 -4.60 -3.48 -16.06
CA ARG A 53 -3.37 -4.05 -16.66
C ARG A 53 -3.65 -4.91 -17.88
N GLY A 54 -4.57 -4.46 -18.76
CA GLY A 54 -4.94 -5.15 -20.01
C GLY A 54 -5.80 -6.41 -19.81
N LYS A 55 -6.38 -6.60 -18.63
CA LYS A 55 -7.32 -7.70 -18.33
C LYS A 55 -8.59 -7.14 -17.69
N PRO A 56 -9.74 -7.82 -17.86
CA PRO A 56 -10.94 -7.45 -17.14
C PRO A 56 -10.69 -7.32 -15.64
N SER A 57 -11.21 -6.25 -15.02
CA SER A 57 -11.18 -6.05 -13.57
C SER A 57 -11.94 -7.16 -12.84
N ALA A 58 -11.76 -7.25 -11.52
CA ALA A 58 -12.33 -8.35 -10.73
C ALA A 58 -13.86 -8.36 -10.78
N HIS A 59 -14.50 -7.19 -10.70
CA HIS A 59 -15.96 -7.08 -10.72
C HIS A 59 -16.56 -7.44 -12.08
N ILE A 60 -15.89 -7.11 -13.18
CA ILE A 60 -16.31 -7.52 -14.54
C ILE A 60 -16.19 -9.03 -14.72
N LYS A 61 -15.09 -9.62 -14.25
CA LYS A 61 -14.81 -11.04 -14.49
C LYS A 61 -15.58 -11.98 -13.57
N PHE A 62 -15.80 -11.61 -12.31
CA PHE A 62 -16.30 -12.49 -11.26
C PHE A 62 -17.57 -11.95 -10.58
N GLY A 63 -18.04 -10.77 -10.94
CA GLY A 63 -19.15 -10.07 -10.31
C GLY A 63 -18.73 -9.20 -9.11
N GLU A 64 -19.52 -8.15 -8.85
CA GLU A 64 -19.22 -7.13 -7.82
C GLU A 64 -19.13 -7.74 -6.41
N SER A 65 -20.08 -8.59 -6.02
CA SER A 65 -20.07 -9.23 -4.70
C SER A 65 -18.80 -10.04 -4.46
N THR A 66 -18.34 -10.77 -5.49
CA THR A 66 -17.08 -11.53 -5.43
C THR A 66 -15.87 -10.59 -5.29
N ALA A 67 -15.85 -9.49 -6.03
CA ALA A 67 -14.78 -8.50 -5.94
C ALA A 67 -14.70 -7.85 -4.54
N VAL A 68 -15.85 -7.45 -3.98
CA VAL A 68 -15.92 -6.90 -2.61
C VAL A 68 -15.40 -7.91 -1.59
N LEU A 69 -15.87 -9.16 -1.64
CA LEU A 69 -15.44 -10.20 -0.69
C LEU A 69 -13.97 -10.58 -0.86
N ALA A 70 -13.46 -10.61 -2.10
CA ALA A 70 -12.04 -10.85 -2.37
C ALA A 70 -11.14 -9.74 -1.79
N GLY A 71 -11.51 -8.49 -1.97
CA GLY A 71 -10.80 -7.35 -1.37
C GLY A 71 -10.80 -7.43 0.16
N ASN A 72 -11.96 -7.64 0.79
CA ASN A 72 -12.07 -7.82 2.24
C ASN A 72 -11.21 -8.98 2.75
N SER A 73 -11.21 -10.11 2.03
CA SER A 73 -10.40 -11.28 2.39
C SER A 73 -8.91 -10.98 2.30
N LEU A 74 -8.45 -10.28 1.27
CA LEU A 74 -7.05 -9.89 1.12
C LEU A 74 -6.61 -8.89 2.20
N LEU A 75 -7.46 -7.91 2.53
CA LEU A 75 -7.21 -6.97 3.63
C LEU A 75 -7.03 -7.73 4.95
N THR A 76 -7.93 -8.65 5.27
CA THR A 76 -7.86 -9.45 6.50
C THR A 76 -6.64 -10.38 6.50
N LEU A 77 -6.35 -11.03 5.36
CA LEU A 77 -5.21 -11.92 5.20
C LEU A 77 -3.87 -11.21 5.46
N ALA A 78 -3.75 -9.93 5.12
CA ALA A 78 -2.53 -9.17 5.40
C ALA A 78 -2.20 -9.13 6.90
N PHE A 79 -3.20 -8.97 7.75
CA PHE A 79 -3.03 -8.95 9.21
C PHE A 79 -2.86 -10.36 9.78
N GLU A 80 -3.52 -11.37 9.22
CA GLU A 80 -3.29 -12.78 9.55
C GLU A 80 -1.83 -13.17 9.28
N ILE A 81 -1.27 -12.78 8.14
CA ILE A 81 0.14 -13.02 7.79
C ILE A 81 1.08 -12.40 8.83
N LEU A 82 0.86 -11.15 9.24
CA LEU A 82 1.72 -10.46 10.21
C LEU A 82 1.59 -11.02 11.63
N SER A 83 0.43 -11.56 12.00
CA SER A 83 0.21 -12.20 13.32
C SER A 83 0.65 -13.66 13.36
N SER A 84 0.89 -14.28 12.20
CA SER A 84 1.18 -15.71 12.07
C SER A 84 2.40 -16.16 12.91
N PRO A 85 2.33 -17.35 13.53
CA PRO A 85 3.49 -17.97 14.19
C PRO A 85 4.61 -18.34 13.20
N LYS A 86 4.32 -18.42 11.89
CA LYS A 86 5.34 -18.61 10.84
C LYS A 86 6.26 -17.41 10.69
N LEU A 87 5.80 -16.22 11.06
CA LEU A 87 6.61 -15.02 11.16
C LEU A 87 7.37 -15.05 12.49
N LYS A 88 8.61 -15.53 12.46
CA LYS A 88 9.45 -15.73 13.65
C LYS A 88 10.02 -14.42 14.19
N LEU A 89 9.15 -13.49 14.56
CA LEU A 89 9.48 -12.22 15.20
C LEU A 89 8.89 -12.18 16.61
N ASN A 90 9.51 -11.38 17.47
CA ASN A 90 8.96 -11.09 18.80
C ASN A 90 7.56 -10.46 18.66
N GLU A 91 6.66 -10.79 19.58
CA GLU A 91 5.25 -10.35 19.55
C GLU A 91 5.12 -8.82 19.51
N LYS A 92 5.94 -8.10 20.27
CA LYS A 92 5.94 -6.63 20.27
C LYS A 92 6.29 -6.07 18.89
N ILE A 93 7.20 -6.70 18.16
CA ILE A 93 7.52 -6.32 16.78
C ILE A 93 6.33 -6.59 15.86
N LYS A 94 5.69 -7.76 15.96
CA LYS A 94 4.50 -8.09 15.18
C LYS A 94 3.38 -7.08 15.43
N ILE A 95 3.10 -6.74 16.69
CA ILE A 95 2.11 -5.72 17.06
C ILE A 95 2.44 -4.37 16.42
N ASN A 96 3.71 -3.94 16.45
CA ASN A 96 4.11 -2.68 15.83
C ASN A 96 3.97 -2.71 14.29
N LEU A 97 4.28 -3.83 13.64
CA LEU A 97 4.05 -4.00 12.20
C LEU A 97 2.56 -3.98 11.86
N ILE A 98 1.74 -4.71 12.60
CA ILE A 98 0.29 -4.73 12.44
C ILE A 98 -0.29 -3.32 12.61
N LYS A 99 0.06 -2.64 13.70
CA LYS A 99 -0.35 -1.25 13.96
C LYS A 99 0.03 -0.34 12.80
N LYS A 100 1.30 -0.38 12.37
CA LYS A 100 1.77 0.48 11.29
C LYS A 100 1.08 0.17 9.96
N LEU A 101 0.89 -1.10 9.63
CA LEU A 101 0.18 -1.47 8.40
C LEU A 101 -1.29 -1.05 8.44
N SER A 102 -1.97 -1.16 9.59
CA SER A 102 -3.35 -0.69 9.75
C SER A 102 -3.49 0.83 9.60
N GLU A 103 -2.54 1.61 10.14
CA GLU A 103 -2.48 3.05 9.90
C GLU A 103 -2.32 3.38 8.42
N CYS A 104 -1.44 2.65 7.71
CA CYS A 104 -1.17 2.87 6.29
C CYS A 104 -2.30 2.40 5.36
N SER A 105 -3.10 1.41 5.76
CA SER A 105 -4.20 0.89 4.94
C SER A 105 -5.57 1.52 5.25
N GLY A 106 -5.75 2.04 6.48
CA GLY A 106 -7.01 2.59 6.97
C GLY A 106 -7.25 4.05 6.59
N HIS A 107 -8.04 4.74 7.43
CA HIS A 107 -8.46 6.14 7.22
C HIS A 107 -7.31 7.15 7.23
N LEU A 108 -6.19 6.84 7.87
CA LEU A 108 -4.98 7.66 7.84
C LEU A 108 -4.13 7.44 6.58
N GLY A 109 -4.38 6.35 5.85
CA GLY A 109 -3.65 5.93 4.67
C GLY A 109 -4.56 5.71 3.46
N ILE A 110 -4.45 4.54 2.82
CA ILE A 110 -5.06 4.22 1.52
C ILE A 110 -6.57 4.51 1.48
N ALA A 111 -7.34 4.00 2.44
CA ALA A 111 -8.79 4.21 2.45
C ALA A 111 -9.16 5.70 2.58
N GLY A 112 -8.44 6.45 3.44
CA GLY A 112 -8.61 7.89 3.55
C GLY A 112 -8.16 8.65 2.30
N GLY A 113 -7.11 8.18 1.63
CA GLY A 113 -6.64 8.73 0.35
C GLY A 113 -7.66 8.53 -0.76
N GLN A 114 -8.23 7.33 -0.91
CA GLN A 114 -9.27 7.03 -1.88
C GLN A 114 -10.54 7.85 -1.62
N TYR A 115 -10.96 8.01 -0.35
CA TYR A 115 -12.06 8.90 0.00
C TYR A 115 -11.84 10.34 -0.46
N LEU A 116 -10.61 10.87 -0.27
CA LEU A 116 -10.27 12.22 -0.72
C LEU A 116 -10.27 12.31 -2.24
N ASP A 117 -9.75 11.32 -2.94
CA ASP A 117 -9.68 11.25 -4.40
C ASP A 117 -11.09 11.36 -4.99
N LEU A 118 -12.01 10.48 -4.61
CA LEU A 118 -13.42 10.54 -5.01
C LEU A 118 -14.11 11.87 -4.62
N SER A 119 -13.77 12.39 -3.43
CA SER A 119 -14.33 13.66 -2.95
C SER A 119 -13.87 14.86 -3.77
N TYR A 120 -12.73 14.75 -4.44
CA TYR A 120 -12.10 15.81 -5.20
C TYR A 120 -12.46 15.80 -6.69
N GLU A 121 -13.09 14.74 -7.16
CA GLU A 121 -13.56 14.65 -8.53
C GLU A 121 -14.38 15.91 -8.94
N ARG A 122 -14.09 16.40 -10.14
CA ARG A 122 -14.75 17.57 -10.73
C ARG A 122 -14.68 18.87 -9.90
N LYS A 123 -13.77 18.95 -8.92
CA LYS A 123 -13.57 20.13 -8.08
C LYS A 123 -12.21 20.79 -8.36
N LYS A 124 -12.15 22.11 -8.22
CA LYS A 124 -10.86 22.83 -8.21
C LYS A 124 -10.24 22.67 -6.82
N ILE A 125 -9.17 21.90 -6.74
CA ILE A 125 -8.49 21.57 -5.49
C ILE A 125 -7.11 22.23 -5.45
N SER A 126 -6.71 22.72 -4.27
CA SER A 126 -5.37 23.30 -4.09
C SER A 126 -4.29 22.20 -4.18
N ARG A 127 -3.11 22.58 -4.66
CA ARG A 127 -1.95 21.70 -4.76
C ARG A 127 -1.66 20.94 -3.46
N ASN A 128 -1.76 21.61 -2.32
CA ASN A 128 -1.48 20.98 -1.02
C ASN A 128 -2.45 19.84 -0.70
N LYS A 129 -3.74 20.00 -1.05
CA LYS A 129 -4.75 18.97 -0.86
C LYS A 129 -4.53 17.77 -1.79
N ILE A 130 -4.11 18.03 -3.05
CA ILE A 130 -3.74 16.96 -3.98
C ILE A 130 -2.54 16.18 -3.41
N LEU A 131 -1.49 16.87 -2.97
CA LEU A 131 -0.32 16.21 -2.36
C LEU A 131 -0.68 15.40 -1.11
N GLU A 132 -1.59 15.91 -0.27
CA GLU A 132 -2.08 15.16 0.90
C GLU A 132 -2.80 13.88 0.48
N MET A 133 -3.67 13.96 -0.50
CA MET A 133 -4.41 12.80 -1.05
C MET A 133 -3.44 11.76 -1.62
N GLU A 134 -2.48 12.16 -2.46
CA GLU A 134 -1.48 11.28 -3.05
C GLU A 134 -0.59 10.61 -1.99
N ILE A 135 -0.18 11.35 -0.97
CA ILE A 135 0.58 10.80 0.14
C ILE A 135 -0.25 9.71 0.84
N LYS A 136 -1.54 9.93 1.09
CA LYS A 136 -2.41 8.94 1.73
C LYS A 136 -2.67 7.75 0.81
N LYS A 137 -3.14 7.99 -0.42
CA LYS A 137 -3.53 6.94 -1.38
C LYS A 137 -2.34 6.05 -1.76
N THR A 138 -1.18 6.65 -2.03
CA THR A 138 0.00 5.94 -2.56
C THR A 138 1.18 5.94 -1.59
N GLY A 139 1.54 7.08 -1.01
CA GLY A 139 2.73 7.28 -0.19
C GLY A 139 2.77 6.43 1.08
N MET A 140 1.62 6.24 1.76
CA MET A 140 1.58 5.55 3.06
C MET A 140 1.99 4.09 2.99
N LEU A 141 1.65 3.36 1.93
CA LEU A 141 2.07 1.96 1.81
C LEU A 141 3.58 1.85 1.50
N PHE A 142 4.14 2.78 0.73
CA PHE A 142 5.60 2.90 0.57
C PHE A 142 6.29 3.29 1.88
N SER A 143 5.67 4.15 2.68
CA SER A 143 6.13 4.50 4.02
C SER A 143 6.26 3.25 4.91
N PHE A 144 5.24 2.37 4.92
CA PHE A 144 5.33 1.08 5.59
C PHE A 144 6.49 0.23 5.08
N CYS A 145 6.66 0.13 3.75
CA CYS A 145 7.71 -0.69 3.15
C CYS A 145 9.12 -0.27 3.59
N CYS A 146 9.35 1.02 3.77
CA CYS A 146 10.63 1.53 4.25
C CYS A 146 10.77 1.43 5.78
N ALA A 147 9.69 1.63 6.53
CA ALA A 147 9.71 1.59 7.99
C ALA A 147 9.79 0.16 8.57
N ALA A 148 9.16 -0.82 7.92
CA ALA A 148 9.06 -2.18 8.44
C ALA A 148 10.43 -2.81 8.77
N PRO A 149 11.49 -2.71 7.96
CA PRO A 149 12.82 -3.18 8.31
C PRO A 149 13.38 -2.50 9.57
N ALA A 150 13.18 -1.19 9.73
CA ALA A 150 13.62 -0.45 10.91
C ALA A 150 12.86 -0.90 12.18
N ILE A 151 11.56 -1.16 12.07
CA ILE A 151 10.73 -1.71 13.15
C ILE A 151 11.23 -3.09 13.56
N ILE A 152 11.50 -3.98 12.59
CA ILE A 152 12.01 -5.34 12.82
C ILE A 152 13.35 -5.29 13.57
N LYS A 153 14.23 -4.35 13.21
CA LYS A 153 15.54 -4.15 13.86
C LYS A 153 15.48 -3.29 15.11
N LYS A 154 14.29 -2.99 15.63
CA LYS A 154 14.09 -2.22 16.86
C LYS A 154 14.84 -0.88 16.87
N LYS A 155 14.86 -0.20 15.74
CA LYS A 155 15.46 1.11 15.59
C LYS A 155 14.74 2.15 16.45
N THR A 156 15.38 3.27 16.71
CA THR A 156 14.78 4.39 17.45
C THR A 156 13.55 4.95 16.73
N ILE A 157 12.68 5.64 17.46
CA ILE A 157 11.49 6.29 16.88
C ILE A 157 11.90 7.30 15.80
N GLN A 158 13.02 8.02 16.00
CA GLN A 158 13.54 8.98 15.02
C GLN A 158 13.96 8.28 13.72
N GLU A 159 14.70 7.15 13.83
CA GLU A 159 15.10 6.38 12.66
C GLU A 159 13.90 5.79 11.93
N ILE A 160 12.90 5.25 12.63
CA ILE A 160 11.67 4.75 12.02
C ILE A 160 10.96 5.87 11.25
N LYS A 161 10.77 7.04 11.86
CA LYS A 161 10.16 8.22 11.20
C LYS A 161 10.96 8.69 9.99
N PHE A 162 12.28 8.61 10.04
CA PHE A 162 13.13 8.91 8.89
C PHE A 162 12.82 8.01 7.70
N PHE A 163 12.73 6.69 7.92
CA PHE A 163 12.39 5.73 6.87
C PHE A 163 10.94 5.87 6.39
N GLU A 164 9.99 6.18 7.29
CA GLU A 164 8.62 6.52 6.93
C GLU A 164 8.56 7.69 5.93
N ASN A 165 9.30 8.75 6.22
CA ASN A 165 9.34 9.94 5.37
C ASN A 165 9.99 9.65 3.99
N ILE A 166 11.06 8.86 3.97
CA ILE A 166 11.67 8.40 2.70
C ILE A 166 10.65 7.62 1.89
N GLY A 167 10.00 6.63 2.48
CA GLY A 167 8.99 5.82 1.79
C GLY A 167 7.84 6.64 1.24
N SER A 168 7.31 7.57 2.04
CA SER A 168 6.24 8.47 1.61
C SER A 168 6.65 9.32 0.39
N LYS A 169 7.89 9.85 0.38
CA LYS A 169 8.42 10.60 -0.76
C LYS A 169 8.63 9.73 -2.00
N ILE A 170 9.10 8.49 -1.83
CA ILE A 170 9.21 7.53 -2.94
C ILE A 170 7.84 7.25 -3.55
N GLY A 171 6.81 7.04 -2.71
CA GLY A 171 5.44 6.84 -3.18
C GLY A 171 4.88 8.04 -3.94
N LEU A 172 5.12 9.25 -3.46
CA LEU A 172 4.73 10.47 -4.15
C LEU A 172 5.43 10.61 -5.50
N LEU A 173 6.74 10.37 -5.57
CA LEU A 173 7.49 10.39 -6.83
C LEU A 173 7.00 9.31 -7.80
N PHE A 174 6.63 8.15 -7.29
CA PHE A 174 6.07 7.07 -8.09
C PHE A 174 4.75 7.51 -8.73
N GLN A 175 3.85 8.11 -7.97
CA GLN A 175 2.57 8.63 -8.48
C GLN A 175 2.78 9.73 -9.53
N ILE A 176 3.62 10.71 -9.26
CA ILE A 176 3.93 11.77 -10.24
C ILE A 176 4.49 11.18 -11.55
N ALA A 177 5.31 10.13 -11.45
CA ALA A 177 5.86 9.46 -12.64
C ALA A 177 4.77 8.71 -13.43
N ASP A 178 3.84 8.03 -12.74
CA ASP A 178 2.71 7.37 -13.39
C ASP A 178 1.80 8.40 -14.08
N ASP A 179 1.45 9.50 -13.43
CA ASP A 179 0.63 10.59 -14.02
C ASP A 179 1.28 11.20 -15.28
N LEU A 180 2.62 11.39 -15.27
CA LEU A 180 3.34 11.89 -16.44
C LEU A 180 3.37 10.90 -17.61
N ILE A 181 3.36 9.61 -17.34
CA ILE A 181 3.29 8.55 -18.36
C ILE A 181 1.90 8.56 -19.00
N ASP A 182 0.85 8.65 -18.18
CA ASP A 182 -0.54 8.65 -18.64
C ASP A 182 -0.84 9.88 -19.50
N LEU A 183 -0.34 11.05 -19.15
CA LEU A 183 -0.45 12.27 -19.97
C LEU A 183 0.21 12.10 -21.33
N LYS A 184 1.35 11.39 -21.43
CA LYS A 184 2.05 11.17 -22.70
C LYS A 184 1.40 10.10 -23.57
N SER A 185 0.69 9.15 -22.98
CA SER A 185 -0.01 8.10 -23.73
C SER A 185 -1.34 8.56 -24.33
N ASN A 186 -1.89 9.68 -23.82
CA ASN A 186 -3.15 10.28 -24.29
C ASN A 186 -2.93 11.49 -25.23
N SER A 187 -1.69 11.85 -25.53
CA SER A 187 -1.29 12.89 -26.48
C SER A 187 -0.74 12.27 -27.78
#